data_190253c88d5e55560f7a663de763388a
#
_entry.id   190253c88d5e55560f7a663de763388a
#
_cell.length_a   1.000
_cell.length_b   1.000
_cell.length_c   1.000
_cell.angle_alpha   90.00
_cell.angle_beta   90.00
_cell.angle_gamma   90.00
#
_symmetry.space_group_name_H-M   'P 1'
#
loop_
_entity.id
_entity.type
_entity.pdbx_description
1 polymer ?
#
loop_
_entity_poly.entity_id
_entity_poly.type
_entity_poly.pdbx_seq_one_letter_code
_entity_poly.pdbx_strand_id
1 'polypeptide(L)'
;MKKSIWISFGYAIAAMVCGVFYREFTKFFNFTDKTTLSVTHVHLFLLGAVIFLIVALFNSKLQLDQTKLWKPFLIVYNIGLPFMVVMFLVRGIMQVVGFDGGAVVSGIAGVSHITLGAGIVLFFIMLLQAVGKKQSHKN
;
A
#
# COMPACT_ATOMS: atom_id res chain seq x y z
N MET A 1 16.47 8.18 3.69
CA MET A 1 16.64 7.43 2.43
C MET A 1 16.69 5.91 2.66
N LYS A 2 17.69 5.35 3.35
CA LYS A 2 17.80 3.89 3.59
C LYS A 2 16.52 3.24 4.14
N LYS A 3 15.84 3.89 5.10
CA LYS A 3 14.61 3.38 5.72
C LYS A 3 13.48 3.15 4.71
N SER A 4 13.25 4.10 3.80
CA SER A 4 12.21 3.98 2.75
C SER A 4 12.54 2.85 1.76
N ILE A 5 13.83 2.66 1.43
CA ILE A 5 14.26 1.56 0.56
C ILE A 5 14.00 0.20 1.22
N TRP A 6 14.28 0.06 2.52
CA TRP A 6 13.99 -1.17 3.26
C TRP A 6 12.48 -1.46 3.34
N ILE A 7 11.65 -0.43 3.53
CA ILE A 7 10.19 -0.57 3.50
C ILE A 7 9.74 -1.04 2.10
N SER A 8 10.27 -0.39 1.04
CA SER A 8 10.00 -0.79 -0.35
C SER A 8 10.35 -2.26 -0.60
N PHE A 9 11.54 -2.68 -0.18
CA PHE A 9 12.01 -4.05 -0.32
C PHE A 9 11.11 -5.04 0.42
N GLY A 10 10.69 -4.72 1.64
CA GLY A 10 9.74 -5.54 2.41
C GLY A 10 8.41 -5.73 1.67
N TYR A 11 7.86 -4.66 1.10
CA TYR A 11 6.65 -4.74 0.29
C TYR A 11 6.84 -5.53 -1.02
N ALA A 12 8.00 -5.43 -1.65
CA ALA A 12 8.30 -6.22 -2.85
C ALA A 12 8.33 -7.72 -2.53
N ILE A 13 8.97 -8.13 -1.42
CA ILE A 13 8.96 -9.52 -0.96
C ILE A 13 7.53 -9.97 -0.65
N ALA A 14 6.74 -9.18 0.11
CA ALA A 14 5.36 -9.50 0.41
C ALA A 14 4.51 -9.64 -0.87
N ALA A 15 4.73 -8.79 -1.88
CA ALA A 15 4.04 -8.89 -3.16
C ALA A 15 4.35 -10.21 -3.89
N MET A 16 5.62 -10.63 -3.92
CA MET A 16 6.01 -11.90 -4.52
C MET A 16 5.37 -13.08 -3.80
N VAL A 17 5.38 -13.08 -2.47
CA VAL A 17 4.72 -14.12 -1.65
C VAL A 17 3.22 -14.17 -1.93
N CYS A 18 2.54 -13.03 -1.96
CA CYS A 18 1.11 -12.97 -2.27
C CYS A 18 0.80 -13.44 -3.71
N GLY A 19 1.68 -13.16 -4.67
CA GLY A 19 1.51 -13.62 -6.05
C GLY A 19 1.61 -15.15 -6.17
N VAL A 20 2.60 -15.76 -5.51
CA VAL A 20 2.73 -17.22 -5.44
C VAL A 20 1.54 -17.83 -4.70
N PHE A 21 1.16 -17.26 -3.55
CA PHE A 21 0.00 -17.71 -2.79
C PHE A 21 -1.28 -17.70 -3.64
N TYR A 22 -1.57 -16.60 -4.33
CA TYR A 22 -2.73 -16.51 -5.21
C TYR A 22 -2.77 -17.64 -6.23
N ARG A 23 -1.66 -17.85 -6.94
CA ARG A 23 -1.55 -18.88 -7.98
C ARG A 23 -1.78 -20.30 -7.41
N GLU A 24 -1.06 -20.66 -6.37
CA GLU A 24 -1.11 -22.02 -5.82
C GLU A 24 -2.46 -22.28 -5.11
N PHE A 25 -3.00 -21.29 -4.42
CA PHE A 25 -4.27 -21.41 -3.72
C PHE A 25 -5.45 -21.61 -4.71
N THR A 26 -5.54 -20.78 -5.76
CA THR A 26 -6.60 -20.94 -6.77
C THR A 26 -6.47 -22.26 -7.55
N LYS A 27 -5.24 -22.69 -7.82
CA LYS A 27 -4.97 -23.97 -8.48
C LYS A 27 -5.41 -25.14 -7.59
N PHE A 28 -5.13 -25.11 -6.29
CA PHE A 28 -5.50 -26.14 -5.35
C PHE A 28 -7.04 -26.34 -5.27
N PHE A 29 -7.79 -25.24 -5.31
CA PHE A 29 -9.25 -25.27 -5.30
C PHE A 29 -9.88 -25.39 -6.70
N ASN A 30 -9.10 -25.53 -7.78
CA ASN A 30 -9.59 -25.52 -9.18
C ASN A 30 -10.48 -24.29 -9.47
N PHE A 31 -10.16 -23.16 -8.85
CA PHE A 31 -10.94 -21.93 -8.97
C PHE A 31 -10.50 -21.11 -10.20
N THR A 32 -11.43 -20.85 -11.13
CA THR A 32 -11.15 -20.17 -12.40
C THR A 32 -11.77 -18.77 -12.49
N ASP A 33 -12.64 -18.41 -11.55
CA ASP A 33 -13.30 -17.12 -11.52
C ASP A 33 -12.42 -16.00 -10.97
N LYS A 34 -12.91 -14.76 -11.03
CA LYS A 34 -12.21 -13.59 -10.49
C LYS A 34 -12.24 -13.58 -8.97
N THR A 35 -11.08 -13.33 -8.35
CA THR A 35 -10.94 -13.16 -6.91
C THR A 35 -10.09 -11.94 -6.58
N THR A 36 -10.32 -11.31 -5.43
CA THR A 36 -9.49 -10.19 -4.95
C THR A 36 -8.05 -10.58 -4.62
N LEU A 37 -7.74 -11.89 -4.54
CA LEU A 37 -6.35 -12.37 -4.44
C LEU A 37 -5.51 -11.94 -5.65
N SER A 38 -6.10 -11.89 -6.84
CA SER A 38 -5.39 -11.53 -8.08
C SER A 38 -4.81 -10.12 -8.07
N VAL A 39 -5.45 -9.18 -7.37
CA VAL A 39 -5.01 -7.77 -7.32
C VAL A 39 -4.09 -7.48 -6.13
N THR A 40 -3.99 -8.37 -5.16
CA THR A 40 -3.24 -8.17 -3.91
C THR A 40 -1.75 -7.88 -4.17
N HIS A 41 -1.10 -8.72 -4.96
CA HIS A 41 0.33 -8.56 -5.27
C HIS A 41 0.61 -7.30 -6.10
N VAL A 42 -0.30 -6.93 -7.00
CA VAL A 42 -0.18 -5.71 -7.81
C VAL A 42 -0.25 -4.47 -6.93
N HIS A 43 -1.18 -4.41 -5.97
CA HIS A 43 -1.27 -3.30 -5.02
C HIS A 43 -0.02 -3.21 -4.12
N LEU A 44 0.51 -4.33 -3.66
CA LEU A 44 1.75 -4.35 -2.89
C LEU A 44 2.95 -3.87 -3.70
N PHE A 45 3.06 -4.25 -4.97
CA PHE A 45 4.13 -3.74 -5.83
C PHE A 45 3.98 -2.24 -6.09
N LEU A 46 2.81 -1.79 -6.54
CA LEU A 46 2.62 -0.39 -6.92
C LEU A 46 2.57 0.53 -5.70
N LEU A 47 1.70 0.26 -4.74
CA LEU A 47 1.49 1.13 -3.58
C LEU A 47 2.51 0.88 -2.46
N GLY A 48 3.10 -0.29 -2.39
CA GLY A 48 4.15 -0.59 -1.44
C GLY A 48 5.55 -0.31 -2.02
N ALA A 49 6.03 -1.16 -2.92
CA ALA A 49 7.40 -1.08 -3.39
C ALA A 49 7.67 0.19 -4.20
N VAL A 50 6.89 0.48 -5.24
CA VAL A 50 7.14 1.62 -6.14
C VAL A 50 6.96 2.95 -5.40
N ILE A 51 5.90 3.12 -4.63
CA ILE A 51 5.69 4.39 -3.88
C ILE A 51 6.84 4.64 -2.90
N PHE A 52 7.31 3.63 -2.15
CA PHE A 52 8.43 3.85 -1.22
C PHE A 52 9.78 4.06 -1.91
N LEU A 53 9.99 3.58 -3.14
CA LEU A 53 11.13 4.01 -3.97
C LEU A 53 10.98 5.48 -4.38
N ILE A 54 9.81 5.90 -4.80
CA ILE A 54 9.51 7.32 -5.13
C ILE A 54 9.73 8.20 -3.90
N VAL A 55 9.22 7.80 -2.73
CA VAL A 55 9.45 8.48 -1.45
C VAL A 55 10.96 8.61 -1.16
N ALA A 56 11.76 7.55 -1.39
CA ALA A 56 13.21 7.59 -1.19
C ALA A 56 13.88 8.59 -2.13
N LEU A 57 13.47 8.64 -3.41
CA LEU A 57 13.98 9.58 -4.41
C LEU A 57 13.64 11.03 -4.04
N PHE A 58 12.40 11.31 -3.70
CA PHE A 58 12.00 12.67 -3.28
C PHE A 58 12.65 13.07 -1.97
N ASN A 59 12.78 12.14 -1.01
CA ASN A 59 13.46 12.44 0.24
C ASN A 59 14.93 12.82 0.04
N SER A 60 15.63 12.22 -0.94
CA SER A 60 17.01 12.58 -1.28
C SER A 60 17.16 14.01 -1.83
N LYS A 61 16.11 14.53 -2.47
CA LYS A 61 16.11 15.85 -3.12
C LYS A 61 15.46 16.95 -2.29
N LEU A 62 14.44 16.60 -1.50
CA LEU A 62 13.56 17.55 -0.81
C LEU A 62 13.60 17.40 0.73
N GLN A 63 14.38 16.46 1.26
CA GLN A 63 14.50 16.22 2.70
C GLN A 63 13.11 16.05 3.38
N LEU A 64 12.27 15.19 2.81
CA LEU A 64 10.90 14.96 3.30
C LEU A 64 10.84 14.54 4.77
N ASP A 65 11.87 13.84 5.24
CA ASP A 65 12.04 13.39 6.61
C ASP A 65 12.19 14.52 7.65
N GLN A 66 12.46 15.74 7.20
CA GLN A 66 12.46 16.96 8.02
C GLN A 66 11.11 17.68 8.08
N THR A 67 10.11 17.21 7.32
CA THR A 67 8.76 17.78 7.37
C THR A 67 7.97 17.28 8.57
N LYS A 68 7.05 18.10 9.10
CA LYS A 68 6.15 17.72 10.19
C LYS A 68 5.21 16.55 9.80
N LEU A 69 4.92 16.40 8.52
CA LEU A 69 4.03 15.36 8.00
C LEU A 69 4.72 14.01 7.76
N TRP A 70 6.04 13.93 7.87
CA TRP A 70 6.78 12.70 7.64
C TRP A 70 6.32 11.52 8.52
N LYS A 71 6.23 11.74 9.83
CA LYS A 71 5.79 10.70 10.77
C LYS A 71 4.32 10.31 10.57
N PRO A 72 3.36 11.27 10.52
CA PRO A 72 1.96 10.96 10.19
C PRO A 72 1.80 10.17 8.89
N PHE A 73 2.47 10.60 7.82
CA PHE A 73 2.48 9.88 6.55
C PHE A 73 2.93 8.43 6.72
N LEU A 74 4.10 8.20 7.32
CA LEU A 74 4.63 6.85 7.52
C LEU A 74 3.68 5.96 8.33
N ILE A 75 3.06 6.50 9.37
CA ILE A 75 2.14 5.74 10.24
C ILE A 75 0.88 5.39 9.47
N VAL A 76 0.18 6.38 8.93
CA VAL A 76 -1.12 6.17 8.27
C VAL A 76 -0.96 5.29 7.03
N TYR A 77 0.11 5.51 6.24
CA TYR A 77 0.35 4.73 5.03
C TYR A 77 0.69 3.26 5.33
N ASN A 78 1.61 3.03 6.30
CA ASN A 78 2.03 1.66 6.66
C ASN A 78 1.02 0.92 7.56
N ILE A 79 -0.03 1.57 8.04
CA ILE A 79 -1.22 0.92 8.58
C ILE A 79 -2.22 0.63 7.46
N GLY A 80 -2.51 1.63 6.62
CA GLY A 80 -3.53 1.55 5.57
C GLY A 80 -3.24 0.48 4.52
N LEU A 81 -2.00 0.40 4.01
CA LEU A 81 -1.66 -0.56 2.98
C LEU A 81 -1.72 -2.02 3.47
N PRO A 82 -1.10 -2.42 4.60
CA PRO A 82 -1.28 -3.78 5.13
C PRO A 82 -2.73 -4.09 5.48
N PHE A 83 -3.49 -3.14 6.02
CA PHE A 83 -4.90 -3.34 6.32
C PHE A 83 -5.70 -3.66 5.04
N MET A 84 -5.48 -2.91 3.97
CA MET A 84 -6.12 -3.18 2.67
C MET A 84 -5.71 -4.56 2.12
N VAL A 85 -4.43 -4.91 2.22
CA VAL A 85 -3.91 -6.22 1.77
C VAL A 85 -4.56 -7.37 2.54
N VAL A 86 -4.67 -7.24 3.86
CA VAL A 86 -5.39 -8.23 4.70
C VAL A 86 -6.84 -8.38 4.24
N MET A 87 -7.53 -7.28 3.95
CA MET A 87 -8.91 -7.34 3.46
C MET A 87 -9.03 -7.98 2.07
N PHE A 88 -8.06 -7.76 1.18
CA PHE A 88 -8.01 -8.47 -0.11
C PHE A 88 -7.79 -9.97 0.07
N LEU A 89 -6.90 -10.37 0.98
CA LEU A 89 -6.66 -11.78 1.30
C LEU A 89 -7.93 -12.42 1.88
N VAL A 90 -8.54 -11.81 2.88
CA VAL A 90 -9.76 -12.32 3.52
C VAL A 90 -10.87 -12.49 2.48
N ARG A 91 -11.21 -11.43 1.74
CA ARG A 91 -12.27 -11.50 0.72
C ARG A 91 -11.93 -12.50 -0.39
N GLY A 92 -10.69 -12.52 -0.83
CA GLY A 92 -10.27 -13.38 -1.91
C GLY A 92 -10.30 -14.87 -1.53
N ILE A 93 -9.87 -15.20 -0.32
CA ILE A 93 -9.99 -16.57 0.23
C ILE A 93 -11.47 -16.96 0.33
N MET A 94 -12.32 -16.09 0.88
CA MET A 94 -13.77 -16.32 0.98
C MET A 94 -14.40 -16.59 -0.39
N GLN A 95 -14.03 -15.81 -1.41
CA GLN A 95 -14.50 -16.01 -2.79
C GLN A 95 -14.10 -17.38 -3.36
N VAL A 96 -12.87 -17.83 -3.10
CA VAL A 96 -12.37 -19.12 -3.59
C VAL A 96 -13.05 -20.29 -2.91
N VAL A 97 -13.33 -20.19 -1.59
CA VAL A 97 -13.99 -21.28 -0.83
C VAL A 97 -15.53 -21.19 -0.87
N GLY A 98 -16.10 -20.24 -1.60
CA GLY A 98 -17.55 -20.11 -1.77
C GLY A 98 -18.29 -19.55 -0.55
N PHE A 99 -17.60 -18.75 0.29
CA PHE A 99 -18.21 -18.11 1.46
C PHE A 99 -18.54 -16.65 1.18
N ASP A 100 -19.76 -16.22 1.50
CA ASP A 100 -20.16 -14.81 1.38
C ASP A 100 -19.87 -14.05 2.69
N GLY A 101 -18.97 -13.09 2.62
CA GLY A 101 -18.63 -12.21 3.75
C GLY A 101 -19.66 -11.11 4.05
N GLY A 102 -20.64 -10.94 3.20
CA GLY A 102 -21.72 -9.99 3.35
C GLY A 102 -21.27 -8.52 3.43
N ALA A 103 -22.17 -7.67 3.92
CA ALA A 103 -21.98 -6.22 4.03
C ALA A 103 -20.87 -5.84 5.02
N VAL A 104 -20.64 -6.63 6.07
CA VAL A 104 -19.64 -6.34 7.11
C VAL A 104 -18.24 -6.38 6.53
N VAL A 105 -17.88 -7.46 5.84
CA VAL A 105 -16.55 -7.59 5.21
C VAL A 105 -16.33 -6.53 4.14
N SER A 106 -17.37 -6.20 3.37
CA SER A 106 -17.32 -5.14 2.37
C SER A 106 -17.12 -3.76 2.99
N GLY A 107 -17.79 -3.48 4.11
CA GLY A 107 -17.63 -2.23 4.87
C GLY A 107 -16.22 -2.06 5.44
N ILE A 108 -15.67 -3.10 6.08
CA ILE A 108 -14.30 -3.08 6.61
C ILE A 108 -13.28 -2.89 5.47
N ALA A 109 -13.49 -3.55 4.33
CA ALA A 109 -12.65 -3.33 3.15
C ALA A 109 -12.72 -1.87 2.66
N GLY A 110 -13.89 -1.24 2.68
CA GLY A 110 -14.05 0.18 2.37
C GLY A 110 -13.24 1.08 3.30
N VAL A 111 -13.30 0.84 4.61
CA VAL A 111 -12.51 1.58 5.61
C VAL A 111 -11.00 1.46 5.33
N SER A 112 -10.51 0.28 4.94
CA SER A 112 -9.10 0.08 4.62
C SER A 112 -8.65 0.94 3.43
N HIS A 113 -9.48 1.08 2.39
CA HIS A 113 -9.19 1.95 1.24
C HIS A 113 -9.17 3.44 1.64
N ILE A 114 -10.11 3.88 2.48
CA ILE A 114 -10.14 5.26 2.98
C ILE A 114 -8.87 5.55 3.79
N THR A 115 -8.44 4.63 4.65
CA THR A 115 -7.22 4.79 5.47
C THR A 115 -5.98 4.93 4.58
N LEU A 116 -5.84 4.09 3.56
CA LEU A 116 -4.73 4.20 2.62
C LEU A 116 -4.84 5.49 1.78
N GLY A 117 -6.04 5.85 1.33
CA GLY A 117 -6.31 7.11 0.63
C GLY A 117 -5.86 8.33 1.42
N ALA A 118 -6.14 8.37 2.73
CA ALA A 118 -5.63 9.42 3.63
C ALA A 118 -4.09 9.45 3.65
N GLY A 119 -3.43 8.30 3.66
CA GLY A 119 -1.97 8.20 3.55
C GLY A 119 -1.43 8.77 2.24
N ILE A 120 -2.09 8.50 1.12
CA ILE A 120 -1.73 9.06 -0.20
C ILE A 120 -1.89 10.60 -0.20
N VAL A 121 -2.99 11.11 0.33
CA VAL A 121 -3.22 12.56 0.45
C VAL A 121 -2.13 13.21 1.29
N LEU A 122 -1.77 12.63 2.44
CA LEU A 122 -0.68 13.12 3.28
C LEU A 122 0.66 13.17 2.52
N PHE A 123 0.93 12.18 1.68
CA PHE A 123 2.13 12.16 0.84
C PHE A 123 2.18 13.35 -0.12
N PHE A 124 1.09 13.63 -0.83
CA PHE A 124 1.03 14.77 -1.76
C PHE A 124 1.12 16.12 -1.03
N ILE A 125 0.44 16.30 0.09
CA ILE A 125 0.54 17.52 0.90
C ILE A 125 1.99 17.73 1.36
N MET A 126 2.64 16.67 1.83
CA MET A 126 4.05 16.70 2.25
C MET A 126 4.98 17.11 1.10
N LEU A 127 4.76 16.57 -0.11
CA LEU A 127 5.53 16.94 -1.29
C LEU A 127 5.37 18.43 -1.64
N LEU A 128 4.13 18.91 -1.68
CA LEU A 128 3.84 20.33 -1.98
C LEU A 128 4.50 21.28 -0.97
N GLN A 129 4.44 20.94 0.33
CA GLN A 129 5.11 21.75 1.36
C GLN A 129 6.64 21.75 1.21
N ALA A 130 7.24 20.61 0.87
CA ALA A 130 8.69 20.50 0.71
C ALA A 130 9.18 21.28 -0.53
N VAL A 131 8.43 21.25 -1.64
CA VAL A 131 8.74 22.04 -2.85
C VAL A 131 8.63 23.52 -2.57
N GLY A 132 7.54 23.97 -1.90
CA GLY A 132 7.36 25.38 -1.57
C GLY A 132 8.48 25.97 -0.70
N LYS A 133 8.93 25.22 0.32
CA LYS A 133 10.07 25.63 1.15
C LYS A 133 11.36 25.79 0.34
N LYS A 134 11.63 24.86 -0.58
CA LYS A 134 12.85 24.90 -1.39
C LYS A 134 12.88 26.09 -2.36
N GLN A 135 11.72 26.51 -2.86
CA GLN A 135 11.60 27.71 -3.71
C GLN A 135 11.83 29.00 -2.92
N SER A 136 11.28 29.09 -1.70
CA SER A 136 11.44 30.27 -0.82
C SER A 136 12.90 30.50 -0.38
N HIS A 137 13.74 29.49 -0.34
CA HIS A 137 15.16 29.62 -0.01
C HIS A 137 16.05 29.97 -1.22
N LYS A 138 15.51 30.01 -2.43
CA LYS A 138 16.24 30.35 -3.65
C LYS A 138 16.04 31.81 -4.09
N ASN A 139 15.01 32.46 -3.57
CA ASN A 139 14.71 33.88 -3.75
C ASN A 139 15.21 34.69 -2.55
#